data_c750ef6559165db13799838934297847
#
_entry.id   c750ef6559165db13799838934297847
#
_cell.length_a   1.000
_cell.length_b   1.000
_cell.length_c   1.000
_cell.angle_alpha   90.00
_cell.angle_beta   90.00
_cell.angle_gamma   90.00
#
_symmetry.space_group_name_H-M   'P 1'
#
loop_
_entity.id
_entity.type
_entity.pdbx_description
1 polymer ?
#
loop_
_entity_poly.entity_id
_entity_poly.type
_entity_poly.pdbx_seq_one_letter_code
_entity_poly.pdbx_strand_id
1 'polypeptide(L)'
;MKPIKGLRWWMIGLVLSGLIMNYLARNALAVAAPEVNKVLNITTQQYGYIVAAFQAAYMVMQPVAGYVLDVLGTKLGFALFAAAWSVVCLLHSTASGWLSLAAFRAMLGMTEAAGFPSALRATAEWFPAKERSIATGWFNIGSSVGAVVAPPLVVWCILHGNWRFAFAVIGGIGLVWSVLWFLLYRVPAKHHRLSAEERDYIRAGQETPDDNANVPKPSWGKIVSGRRFWGIAIPRFLSEPAWQTFNYWIPLYMATERHMNLKEIALFAWLPFLAADVGCVLGGYLAPWFQKRFSVSLVTSRKLVMVTGCLCMIGPACIGLATSPYTAIALFCVGGFAHQTLSGALYTLTSDMFGKHEVGTAVGLAGMSGYMGGMLFSLAVGTLATTIGYNPLFVALAVFDILAAILVWTMLNDKQVRPVSMQPGGTARSTAA
;
A
#
# COMPACT_ATOMS: atom_id res chain seq x y z
N MET A 1 -23.60 27.95 -12.75
CA MET A 1 -22.30 27.47 -13.26
C MET A 1 -22.56 26.32 -14.22
N LYS A 2 -21.85 26.23 -15.35
CA LYS A 2 -22.05 25.13 -16.30
C LYS A 2 -21.65 23.78 -15.65
N PRO A 3 -22.42 22.72 -15.83
CA PRO A 3 -22.07 21.39 -15.33
C PRO A 3 -20.83 20.85 -16.04
N ILE A 4 -20.01 20.09 -15.30
CA ILE A 4 -18.81 19.43 -15.83
C ILE A 4 -19.17 17.98 -16.14
N LYS A 5 -18.98 17.54 -17.38
CA LYS A 5 -19.23 16.14 -17.78
C LYS A 5 -18.18 15.22 -17.12
N GLY A 6 -18.65 14.10 -16.56
CA GLY A 6 -17.78 13.10 -15.94
C GLY A 6 -17.05 13.61 -14.69
N LEU A 7 -17.70 14.47 -13.90
CA LEU A 7 -17.10 15.09 -12.73
C LEU A 7 -16.54 14.07 -11.72
N ARG A 8 -17.16 12.87 -11.62
CA ARG A 8 -16.67 11.79 -10.77
C ARG A 8 -15.21 11.38 -11.11
N TRP A 9 -14.83 11.42 -12.38
CA TRP A 9 -13.46 11.11 -12.81
C TRP A 9 -12.46 12.20 -12.41
N TRP A 10 -12.87 13.46 -12.39
CA TRP A 10 -12.07 14.55 -11.85
C TRP A 10 -11.86 14.41 -10.35
N MET A 11 -12.89 13.97 -9.61
CA MET A 11 -12.77 13.72 -8.18
C MET A 11 -11.82 12.56 -7.88
N ILE A 12 -11.86 11.48 -8.67
CA ILE A 12 -10.89 10.39 -8.49
C ILE A 12 -9.47 10.81 -8.90
N GLY A 13 -9.32 11.68 -9.89
CA GLY A 13 -8.04 12.32 -10.23
C GLY A 13 -7.47 13.15 -9.08
N LEU A 14 -8.33 13.86 -8.35
CA LEU A 14 -7.94 14.60 -7.14
C LEU A 14 -7.54 13.65 -6.00
N VAL A 15 -8.24 12.53 -5.82
CA VAL A 15 -7.87 11.46 -4.86
C VAL A 15 -6.53 10.83 -5.24
N LEU A 16 -6.34 10.50 -6.52
CA LEU A 16 -5.08 9.98 -7.08
C LEU A 16 -3.91 10.90 -6.73
N SER A 17 -4.04 12.20 -7.00
CA SER A 17 -2.97 13.17 -6.69
C SER A 17 -2.67 13.25 -5.19
N GLY A 18 -3.66 13.05 -4.32
CA GLY A 18 -3.47 12.96 -2.86
C GLY A 18 -2.65 11.75 -2.44
N LEU A 19 -2.90 10.60 -3.06
CA LEU A 19 -2.10 9.41 -2.81
C LEU A 19 -0.67 9.54 -3.37
N ILE A 20 -0.48 10.23 -4.49
CA ILE A 20 0.86 10.58 -4.97
C ILE A 20 1.61 11.37 -3.90
N MET A 21 0.99 12.41 -3.31
CA MET A 21 1.63 13.23 -2.26
C MET A 21 1.91 12.41 -0.99
N ASN A 22 0.99 11.53 -0.59
CA ASN A 22 1.17 10.63 0.55
C ASN A 22 2.39 9.72 0.38
N TYR A 23 2.49 9.02 -0.76
CA TYR A 23 3.60 8.12 -1.03
C TYR A 23 4.91 8.85 -1.32
N LEU A 24 4.86 10.04 -1.87
CA LEU A 24 6.02 10.90 -2.05
C LEU A 24 6.63 11.30 -0.70
N ALA A 25 5.81 11.73 0.28
CA ALA A 25 6.26 12.05 1.63
C ALA A 25 6.80 10.81 2.37
N ARG A 26 6.14 9.66 2.20
CA ARG A 26 6.57 8.38 2.76
C ARG A 26 7.96 7.97 2.30
N ASN A 27 8.21 8.02 1.00
CA ASN A 27 9.46 7.55 0.38
C ASN A 27 10.60 8.57 0.46
N ALA A 28 10.31 9.84 0.78
CA ALA A 28 11.32 10.91 0.81
C ALA A 28 12.53 10.58 1.71
N LEU A 29 12.31 10.03 2.92
CA LEU A 29 13.41 9.68 3.79
C LEU A 29 14.22 8.50 3.27
N ALA A 30 13.59 7.50 2.67
CA ALA A 30 14.31 6.33 2.14
C ALA A 30 15.32 6.77 1.06
N VAL A 31 14.91 7.67 0.17
CA VAL A 31 15.78 8.22 -0.87
C VAL A 31 16.84 9.16 -0.30
N ALA A 32 16.49 9.98 0.70
CA ALA A 32 17.41 10.89 1.35
C ALA A 32 18.32 10.19 2.38
N ALA A 33 18.05 8.93 2.77
CA ALA A 33 18.74 8.23 3.84
C ALA A 33 20.28 8.23 3.73
N PRO A 34 20.89 7.99 2.55
CA PRO A 34 22.35 8.03 2.44
C PRO A 34 22.95 9.37 2.88
N GLU A 35 22.31 10.47 2.50
CA GLU A 35 22.76 11.82 2.85
C GLU A 35 22.42 12.18 4.30
N VAL A 36 21.18 11.91 4.73
CA VAL A 36 20.71 12.18 6.09
C VAL A 36 21.54 11.43 7.12
N ASN A 37 21.81 10.13 6.90
CA ASN A 37 22.58 9.31 7.80
C ASN A 37 24.01 9.81 7.93
N LYS A 38 24.62 10.27 6.81
CA LYS A 38 25.96 10.85 6.81
C LYS A 38 26.01 12.18 7.58
N VAL A 39 25.06 13.09 7.30
CA VAL A 39 25.06 14.44 7.89
C VAL A 39 24.73 14.40 9.40
N LEU A 40 23.82 13.55 9.82
CA LEU A 40 23.37 13.43 11.22
C LEU A 40 24.08 12.34 12.00
N ASN A 41 25.08 11.68 11.40
CA ASN A 41 25.82 10.56 12.00
C ASN A 41 24.90 9.43 12.52
N ILE A 42 23.91 9.05 11.71
CA ILE A 42 22.91 8.03 12.04
C ILE A 42 23.45 6.66 11.66
N THR A 43 23.49 5.75 12.61
CA THR A 43 23.88 4.36 12.37
C THR A 43 22.79 3.59 11.64
N THR A 44 23.15 2.47 10.98
CA THR A 44 22.19 1.57 10.33
C THR A 44 21.13 1.08 11.32
N GLN A 45 21.51 0.79 12.56
CA GLN A 45 20.59 0.40 13.63
C GLN A 45 19.59 1.51 13.96
N GLN A 46 20.07 2.75 14.14
CA GLN A 46 19.22 3.91 14.39
C GLN A 46 18.26 4.17 13.23
N TYR A 47 18.72 4.00 11.99
CA TYR A 47 17.84 4.08 10.81
C TYR A 47 16.74 3.01 10.85
N GLY A 48 17.07 1.78 11.27
CA GLY A 48 16.06 0.73 11.52
C GLY A 48 15.01 1.16 12.54
N TYR A 49 15.39 1.82 13.64
CA TYR A 49 14.43 2.37 14.62
C TYR A 49 13.55 3.46 14.03
N ILE A 50 14.10 4.34 13.19
CA ILE A 50 13.35 5.40 12.51
C ILE A 50 12.28 4.81 11.58
N VAL A 51 12.64 3.78 10.80
CA VAL A 51 11.71 3.07 9.91
C VAL A 51 10.65 2.32 10.70
N ALA A 52 11.04 1.62 11.76
CA ALA A 52 10.12 0.88 12.63
C ALA A 52 9.12 1.81 13.35
N ALA A 53 9.54 3.01 13.77
CA ALA A 53 8.67 4.00 14.39
C ALA A 53 7.51 4.41 13.47
N PHE A 54 7.77 4.64 12.18
CA PHE A 54 6.73 4.89 11.19
C PHE A 54 5.75 3.72 11.06
N GLN A 55 6.28 2.51 10.91
CA GLN A 55 5.46 1.32 10.68
C GLN A 55 4.58 0.99 11.88
N ALA A 56 5.11 1.10 13.10
CA ALA A 56 4.37 0.90 14.34
C ALA A 56 3.23 1.91 14.48
N ALA A 57 3.52 3.18 14.26
CA ALA A 57 2.53 4.25 14.37
C ALA A 57 1.44 4.15 13.29
N TYR A 58 1.82 3.84 12.05
CA TYR A 58 0.90 3.60 10.94
C TYR A 58 -0.03 2.41 11.22
N MET A 59 0.52 1.28 11.71
CA MET A 59 -0.23 0.07 12.06
C MET A 59 -1.32 0.35 13.10
N VAL A 60 -0.97 1.05 14.17
CA VAL A 60 -1.92 1.37 15.26
C VAL A 60 -2.97 2.38 14.81
N MET A 61 -2.58 3.33 13.95
CA MET A 61 -3.46 4.43 13.56
C MET A 61 -4.44 4.06 12.44
N GLN A 62 -4.21 2.99 11.67
CA GLN A 62 -5.11 2.59 10.58
C GLN A 62 -6.59 2.45 11.01
N PRO A 63 -6.94 1.69 12.06
CA PRO A 63 -8.33 1.59 12.50
C PRO A 63 -8.87 2.90 13.07
N VAL A 64 -8.03 3.67 13.76
CA VAL A 64 -8.39 4.98 14.33
C VAL A 64 -8.70 5.99 13.24
N ALA A 65 -7.87 6.03 12.18
CA ALA A 65 -8.08 6.91 11.04
C ALA A 65 -9.42 6.65 10.34
N GLY A 66 -9.79 5.37 10.17
CA GLY A 66 -11.10 4.98 9.64
C GLY A 66 -12.25 5.56 10.48
N TYR A 67 -12.19 5.41 11.80
CA TYR A 67 -13.20 5.97 12.73
C TYR A 67 -13.27 7.51 12.65
N VAL A 68 -12.13 8.19 12.65
CA VAL A 68 -12.09 9.66 12.53
C VAL A 68 -12.73 10.13 11.22
N LEU A 69 -12.46 9.42 10.12
CA LEU A 69 -13.11 9.71 8.84
C LEU A 69 -14.63 9.49 8.87
N ASP A 70 -15.10 8.50 9.63
CA ASP A 70 -16.54 8.27 9.80
C ASP A 70 -17.22 9.41 10.54
N VAL A 71 -16.56 10.00 11.53
CA VAL A 71 -17.08 11.13 12.31
C VAL A 71 -17.00 12.45 11.52
N LEU A 72 -15.85 12.77 10.94
CA LEU A 72 -15.60 14.06 10.28
C LEU A 72 -16.10 14.12 8.83
N GLY A 73 -16.34 12.96 8.20
CA GLY A 73 -16.62 12.86 6.78
C GLY A 73 -15.39 13.00 5.91
N THR A 74 -15.51 12.57 4.64
CA THR A 74 -14.39 12.48 3.70
C THR A 74 -13.72 13.83 3.44
N LYS A 75 -14.51 14.88 3.23
CA LYS A 75 -13.98 16.21 2.90
C LYS A 75 -13.04 16.76 3.97
N LEU A 76 -13.54 16.88 5.20
CA LEU A 76 -12.79 17.47 6.31
C LEU A 76 -11.73 16.52 6.82
N GLY A 77 -12.09 15.24 6.99
CA GLY A 77 -11.17 14.22 7.51
C GLY A 77 -9.93 14.08 6.63
N PHE A 78 -10.09 13.91 5.31
CA PHE A 78 -8.92 13.80 4.43
C PHE A 78 -8.10 15.08 4.35
N ALA A 79 -8.75 16.26 4.33
CA ALA A 79 -8.04 17.54 4.37
C ALA A 79 -7.16 17.69 5.62
N LEU A 80 -7.70 17.37 6.81
CA LEU A 80 -6.97 17.47 8.08
C LEU A 80 -5.79 16.51 8.15
N PHE A 81 -6.01 15.25 7.78
CA PHE A 81 -4.93 14.28 7.72
C PHE A 81 -3.86 14.68 6.71
N ALA A 82 -4.27 15.19 5.53
CA ALA A 82 -3.34 15.64 4.50
C ALA A 82 -2.53 16.88 4.96
N ALA A 83 -3.17 17.84 5.59
CA ALA A 83 -2.47 18.98 6.19
C ALA A 83 -1.50 18.50 7.29
N ALA A 84 -1.95 17.58 8.15
CA ALA A 84 -1.13 17.06 9.24
C ALA A 84 0.12 16.33 8.73
N TRP A 85 0.00 15.37 7.78
CA TRP A 85 1.19 14.70 7.24
C TRP A 85 2.12 15.65 6.50
N SER A 86 1.56 16.68 5.83
CA SER A 86 2.37 17.69 5.12
C SER A 86 3.15 18.57 6.09
N VAL A 87 2.54 19.00 7.20
CA VAL A 87 3.22 19.71 8.30
C VAL A 87 4.29 18.83 8.91
N VAL A 88 3.98 17.56 9.19
CA VAL A 88 4.99 16.63 9.73
C VAL A 88 6.12 16.40 8.75
N CYS A 89 5.83 16.33 7.44
CA CYS A 89 6.87 16.28 6.40
C CYS A 89 7.78 17.53 6.45
N LEU A 90 7.22 18.73 6.60
CA LEU A 90 7.99 19.95 6.82
C LEU A 90 8.85 19.87 8.08
N LEU A 91 8.31 19.32 9.19
CA LEU A 91 9.07 19.18 10.45
C LEU A 91 10.30 18.29 10.30
N HIS A 92 10.32 17.31 9.37
CA HIS A 92 11.54 16.55 9.10
C HIS A 92 12.72 17.43 8.72
N SER A 93 12.49 18.59 8.09
CA SER A 93 13.56 19.55 7.75
C SER A 93 14.26 20.13 8.98
N THR A 94 13.64 20.11 10.15
CA THR A 94 14.19 20.63 11.40
C THR A 94 14.89 19.54 12.24
N ALA A 95 14.95 18.31 11.76
CA ALA A 95 15.54 17.22 12.51
C ALA A 95 17.03 17.44 12.80
N SER A 96 17.43 17.19 14.05
CA SER A 96 18.78 17.38 14.56
C SER A 96 19.50 16.08 14.86
N GLY A 97 18.82 14.93 14.82
CA GLY A 97 19.39 13.62 15.07
C GLY A 97 18.37 12.51 14.87
N TRP A 98 18.79 11.26 15.10
CA TRP A 98 17.96 10.08 14.85
C TRP A 98 16.66 10.06 15.67
N LEU A 99 16.68 10.55 16.93
CA LEU A 99 15.50 10.53 17.79
C LEU A 99 14.40 11.48 17.29
N SER A 100 14.78 12.70 16.86
CA SER A 100 13.84 13.64 16.25
C SER A 100 13.27 13.12 14.94
N LEU A 101 14.09 12.47 14.10
CA LEU A 101 13.60 11.79 12.90
C LEU A 101 12.65 10.64 13.22
N ALA A 102 12.94 9.82 14.23
CA ALA A 102 12.05 8.75 14.66
C ALA A 102 10.70 9.29 15.15
N ALA A 103 10.72 10.38 15.94
CA ALA A 103 9.50 11.05 16.39
C ALA A 103 8.67 11.60 15.21
N PHE A 104 9.31 12.31 14.28
CA PHE A 104 8.62 12.83 13.09
C PHE A 104 8.12 11.70 12.18
N ARG A 105 8.84 10.58 12.07
CA ARG A 105 8.39 9.39 11.35
C ARG A 105 7.19 8.72 12.01
N ALA A 106 7.17 8.61 13.33
CA ALA A 106 5.99 8.12 14.04
C ALA A 106 4.76 9.03 13.79
N MET A 107 4.95 10.35 13.92
CA MET A 107 3.87 11.32 13.60
C MET A 107 3.41 11.22 12.14
N LEU A 108 4.35 11.03 11.20
CA LEU A 108 4.03 10.85 9.78
C LEU A 108 3.21 9.56 9.58
N GLY A 109 3.61 8.45 10.20
CA GLY A 109 2.87 7.19 10.16
C GLY A 109 1.44 7.34 10.67
N MET A 110 1.24 8.05 11.79
CA MET A 110 -0.10 8.34 12.32
C MET A 110 -0.95 9.12 11.32
N THR A 111 -0.40 10.14 10.70
CA THR A 111 -1.16 11.05 9.85
C THR A 111 -1.39 10.48 8.46
N GLU A 112 -0.47 9.70 7.90
CA GLU A 112 -0.62 9.06 6.60
C GLU A 112 -1.59 7.87 6.58
N ALA A 113 -1.87 7.26 7.72
CA ALA A 113 -2.74 6.09 7.83
C ALA A 113 -4.16 6.30 7.28
N ALA A 114 -4.62 7.55 7.21
CA ALA A 114 -5.93 7.91 6.65
C ALA A 114 -5.97 7.97 5.11
N GLY A 115 -4.83 7.95 4.42
CA GLY A 115 -4.77 8.15 2.97
C GLY A 115 -5.62 7.16 2.19
N PHE A 116 -5.37 5.87 2.38
CA PHE A 116 -6.10 4.81 1.68
C PHE A 116 -7.58 4.70 2.09
N PRO A 117 -7.95 4.74 3.38
CA PRO A 117 -9.35 4.79 3.80
C PRO A 117 -10.11 5.98 3.22
N SER A 118 -9.50 7.16 3.16
CA SER A 118 -10.11 8.36 2.55
C SER A 118 -10.39 8.17 1.06
N ALA A 119 -9.45 7.56 0.33
CA ALA A 119 -9.60 7.27 -1.09
C ALA A 119 -10.74 6.28 -1.36
N LEU A 120 -10.83 5.20 -0.57
CA LEU A 120 -11.93 4.24 -0.66
C LEU A 120 -13.28 4.89 -0.38
N ARG A 121 -13.35 5.74 0.64
CA ARG A 121 -14.58 6.45 1.01
C ARG A 121 -15.01 7.44 -0.06
N ALA A 122 -14.09 8.24 -0.60
CA ALA A 122 -14.36 9.14 -1.72
C ALA A 122 -14.89 8.38 -2.94
N THR A 123 -14.31 7.21 -3.23
CA THR A 123 -14.76 6.32 -4.30
C THR A 123 -16.18 5.81 -4.05
N ALA A 124 -16.49 5.39 -2.82
CA ALA A 124 -17.83 4.93 -2.46
C ALA A 124 -18.87 6.04 -2.56
N GLU A 125 -18.51 7.29 -2.27
CA GLU A 125 -19.39 8.46 -2.38
C GLU A 125 -19.66 8.86 -3.84
N TRP A 126 -18.66 8.76 -4.73
CA TRP A 126 -18.71 9.29 -6.10
C TRP A 126 -19.02 8.27 -7.18
N PHE A 127 -18.91 6.97 -6.88
CA PHE A 127 -19.08 5.93 -7.90
C PHE A 127 -20.18 4.93 -7.54
N PRO A 128 -21.02 4.54 -8.53
CA PRO A 128 -21.93 3.42 -8.37
C PRO A 128 -21.15 2.12 -8.13
N ALA A 129 -21.75 1.16 -7.43
CA ALA A 129 -21.10 -0.09 -7.01
C ALA A 129 -20.35 -0.81 -8.15
N LYS A 130 -20.94 -0.82 -9.35
CA LYS A 130 -20.36 -1.47 -10.55
C LYS A 130 -19.06 -0.85 -11.08
N GLU A 131 -18.80 0.44 -10.78
CA GLU A 131 -17.62 1.17 -11.25
C GLU A 131 -16.56 1.37 -10.15
N ARG A 132 -16.86 1.04 -8.88
CA ARG A 132 -15.95 1.26 -7.75
C ARG A 132 -14.62 0.55 -7.92
N SER A 133 -14.60 -0.67 -8.48
CA SER A 133 -13.35 -1.41 -8.73
C SER A 133 -12.44 -0.69 -9.73
N ILE A 134 -13.03 -0.09 -10.78
CA ILE A 134 -12.28 0.68 -11.78
C ILE A 134 -11.69 1.93 -11.12
N ALA A 135 -12.51 2.68 -10.37
CA ALA A 135 -12.06 3.89 -9.67
C ALA A 135 -10.99 3.59 -8.62
N THR A 136 -11.10 2.44 -7.91
CA THR A 136 -10.07 1.96 -6.98
C THR A 136 -8.76 1.66 -7.70
N GLY A 137 -8.81 1.04 -8.86
CA GLY A 137 -7.64 0.83 -9.72
C GLY A 137 -6.95 2.15 -10.07
N TRP A 138 -7.73 3.15 -10.48
CA TRP A 138 -7.18 4.47 -10.82
C TRP A 138 -6.48 5.16 -9.65
N PHE A 139 -7.10 5.24 -8.49
CA PHE A 139 -6.43 5.93 -7.38
C PHE A 139 -5.23 5.14 -6.83
N ASN A 140 -5.25 3.82 -6.94
CA ASN A 140 -4.15 2.98 -6.47
C ASN A 140 -2.84 3.21 -7.28
N ILE A 141 -2.94 3.62 -8.54
CA ILE A 141 -1.80 4.08 -9.35
C ILE A 141 -1.05 5.23 -8.66
N GLY A 142 -1.75 6.04 -7.84
CA GLY A 142 -1.12 7.13 -7.10
C GLY A 142 -0.01 6.68 -6.15
N SER A 143 -0.11 5.49 -5.58
CA SER A 143 0.93 4.93 -4.71
C SER A 143 2.23 4.65 -5.50
N SER A 144 2.09 4.05 -6.66
CA SER A 144 3.20 3.72 -7.55
C SER A 144 3.83 4.96 -8.15
N VAL A 145 3.01 5.88 -8.65
CA VAL A 145 3.52 7.17 -9.18
C VAL A 145 4.28 7.95 -8.11
N GLY A 146 3.76 7.98 -6.86
CA GLY A 146 4.46 8.61 -5.73
C GLY A 146 5.83 7.98 -5.47
N ALA A 147 5.92 6.65 -5.50
CA ALA A 147 7.17 5.91 -5.30
C ALA A 147 8.17 6.12 -6.46
N VAL A 148 7.68 6.20 -7.71
CA VAL A 148 8.49 6.45 -8.90
C VAL A 148 9.01 7.88 -8.95
N VAL A 149 8.19 8.87 -8.55
CA VAL A 149 8.54 10.29 -8.58
C VAL A 149 9.47 10.68 -7.42
N ALA A 150 9.42 9.96 -6.30
CA ALA A 150 10.21 10.29 -5.12
C ALA A 150 11.73 10.34 -5.38
N PRO A 151 12.40 9.32 -5.97
CA PRO A 151 13.84 9.37 -6.17
C PRO A 151 14.32 10.57 -7.02
N PRO A 152 13.80 10.84 -8.22
CA PRO A 152 14.27 11.97 -9.02
C PRO A 152 13.99 13.32 -8.35
N LEU A 153 12.83 13.51 -7.70
CA LEU A 153 12.48 14.76 -7.05
C LEU A 153 13.34 15.02 -5.81
N VAL A 154 13.47 14.01 -4.94
CA VAL A 154 14.25 14.15 -3.69
C VAL A 154 15.72 14.43 -4.01
N VAL A 155 16.29 13.66 -4.94
CA VAL A 155 17.69 13.85 -5.35
C VAL A 155 17.89 15.23 -6.01
N TRP A 156 16.95 15.66 -6.87
CA TRP A 156 17.00 17.01 -7.43
C TRP A 156 17.03 18.08 -6.33
N CYS A 157 16.17 17.96 -5.33
CA CYS A 157 16.18 18.89 -4.18
C CYS A 157 17.49 18.83 -3.39
N ILE A 158 18.07 17.65 -3.18
CA ILE A 158 19.35 17.50 -2.46
C ILE A 158 20.49 18.18 -3.24
N LEU A 159 20.55 18.00 -4.56
CA LEU A 159 21.60 18.55 -5.41
C LEU A 159 21.53 20.09 -5.55
N HIS A 160 20.34 20.70 -5.46
CA HIS A 160 20.14 22.15 -5.56
C HIS A 160 20.05 22.86 -4.20
N GLY A 161 20.08 22.10 -3.13
CA GLY A 161 20.03 22.63 -1.76
C GLY A 161 20.65 21.65 -0.78
N ASN A 162 19.80 20.92 -0.07
CA ASN A 162 20.20 19.86 0.85
C ASN A 162 18.99 18.93 1.13
N TRP A 163 19.20 17.90 1.94
CA TRP A 163 18.12 16.99 2.29
C TRP A 163 16.92 17.67 3.01
N ARG A 164 17.16 18.73 3.80
CA ARG A 164 16.09 19.52 4.44
C ARG A 164 15.19 20.22 3.43
N PHE A 165 15.78 20.71 2.36
CA PHE A 165 15.04 21.35 1.25
C PHE A 165 14.09 20.36 0.58
N ALA A 166 14.48 19.09 0.44
CA ALA A 166 13.57 18.06 -0.11
C ALA A 166 12.29 17.89 0.73
N PHE A 167 12.43 17.81 2.06
CA PHE A 167 11.27 17.71 2.95
C PHE A 167 10.43 19.00 2.95
N ALA A 168 11.06 20.17 2.87
CA ALA A 168 10.36 21.45 2.79
C ALA A 168 9.52 21.54 1.51
N VAL A 169 10.07 21.15 0.36
CA VAL A 169 9.36 21.15 -0.93
C VAL A 169 8.18 20.18 -0.92
N ILE A 170 8.42 18.93 -0.49
CA ILE A 170 7.37 17.90 -0.48
C ILE A 170 6.24 18.27 0.49
N GLY A 171 6.58 18.72 1.69
CA GLY A 171 5.59 19.16 2.66
C GLY A 171 4.83 20.40 2.21
N GLY A 172 5.51 21.36 1.56
CA GLY A 172 4.89 22.54 0.97
C GLY A 172 3.88 22.23 -0.12
N ILE A 173 4.26 21.35 -1.07
CA ILE A 173 3.34 20.87 -2.13
C ILE A 173 2.15 20.14 -1.52
N GLY A 174 2.38 19.30 -0.50
CA GLY A 174 1.33 18.58 0.21
C GLY A 174 0.33 19.51 0.91
N LEU A 175 0.79 20.60 1.53
CA LEU A 175 -0.09 21.63 2.10
C LEU A 175 -0.94 22.33 1.04
N VAL A 176 -0.34 22.71 -0.07
CA VAL A 176 -1.08 23.30 -1.22
C VAL A 176 -2.15 22.31 -1.69
N TRP A 177 -1.81 21.05 -1.82
CA TRP A 177 -2.77 20.01 -2.21
C TRP A 177 -3.91 19.88 -1.17
N SER A 178 -3.61 19.89 0.12
CA SER A 178 -4.63 19.84 1.18
C SER A 178 -5.64 20.97 1.09
N VAL A 179 -5.17 22.19 0.80
CA VAL A 179 -6.04 23.37 0.56
C VAL A 179 -6.87 23.15 -0.70
N LEU A 180 -6.26 22.71 -1.81
CA LEU A 180 -6.99 22.42 -3.05
C LEU A 180 -8.06 21.34 -2.84
N TRP A 181 -7.75 20.28 -2.10
CA TRP A 181 -8.72 19.26 -1.72
C TRP A 181 -9.91 19.88 -0.97
N PHE A 182 -9.65 20.65 0.07
CA PHE A 182 -10.70 21.28 0.87
C PHE A 182 -11.60 22.21 0.07
N LEU A 183 -11.05 22.93 -0.90
CA LEU A 183 -11.80 23.85 -1.76
C LEU A 183 -12.59 23.13 -2.83
N LEU A 184 -12.00 22.11 -3.48
CA LEU A 184 -12.55 21.48 -4.67
C LEU A 184 -13.46 20.29 -4.34
N TYR A 185 -13.11 19.47 -3.32
CA TYR A 185 -13.89 18.30 -3.01
C TYR A 185 -15.20 18.64 -2.31
N ARG A 186 -16.29 18.05 -2.80
CA ARG A 186 -17.61 18.06 -2.16
C ARG A 186 -18.29 16.73 -2.42
N VAL A 187 -19.13 16.29 -1.50
CA VAL A 187 -19.97 15.10 -1.74
C VAL A 187 -20.93 15.34 -2.90
N PRO A 188 -21.31 14.32 -3.68
CA PRO A 188 -22.16 14.47 -4.87
C PRO A 188 -23.46 15.25 -4.61
N ALA A 189 -24.10 15.02 -3.46
CA ALA A 189 -25.35 15.70 -3.09
C ALA A 189 -25.21 17.23 -2.97
N LYS A 190 -24.01 17.73 -2.63
CA LYS A 190 -23.73 19.17 -2.38
C LYS A 190 -22.88 19.82 -3.48
N HIS A 191 -22.56 19.08 -4.57
CA HIS A 191 -21.65 19.60 -5.60
C HIS A 191 -22.42 20.37 -6.69
N HIS A 192 -22.18 21.68 -6.79
CA HIS A 192 -22.92 22.59 -7.67
C HIS A 192 -22.67 22.38 -9.18
N ARG A 193 -21.55 21.78 -9.57
CA ARG A 193 -21.17 21.51 -10.97
C ARG A 193 -21.49 20.10 -11.43
N LEU A 194 -22.14 19.28 -10.59
CA LEU A 194 -22.56 17.94 -10.94
C LEU A 194 -23.88 18.03 -11.71
N SER A 195 -23.94 17.42 -12.92
CA SER A 195 -25.17 17.36 -13.71
C SER A 195 -26.23 16.50 -13.00
N ALA A 196 -27.54 16.79 -13.26
CA ALA A 196 -28.59 15.98 -12.69
C ALA A 196 -28.50 14.52 -13.13
N GLU A 197 -28.24 14.27 -14.42
CA GLU A 197 -28.08 12.93 -14.99
C GLU A 197 -26.95 12.13 -14.29
N GLU A 198 -25.80 12.73 -14.08
CA GLU A 198 -24.65 12.05 -13.41
C GLU A 198 -24.95 11.84 -11.93
N ARG A 199 -25.67 12.76 -11.27
CA ARG A 199 -26.12 12.60 -9.89
C ARG A 199 -27.09 11.43 -9.74
N ASP A 200 -28.08 11.33 -10.65
CA ASP A 200 -29.04 10.25 -10.63
C ASP A 200 -28.39 8.90 -10.96
N TYR A 201 -27.43 8.90 -11.89
CA TYR A 201 -26.63 7.72 -12.19
C TYR A 201 -25.82 7.23 -10.98
N ILE A 202 -25.19 8.14 -10.22
CA ILE A 202 -24.46 7.80 -9.00
C ILE A 202 -25.44 7.24 -7.96
N ARG A 203 -26.59 7.89 -7.73
CA ARG A 203 -27.61 7.46 -6.76
C ARG A 203 -28.21 6.10 -7.09
N ALA A 204 -28.61 5.89 -8.35
CA ALA A 204 -29.20 4.64 -8.79
C ALA A 204 -28.29 3.42 -8.64
N GLY A 205 -26.98 3.65 -8.62
CA GLY A 205 -25.98 2.58 -8.44
C GLY A 205 -25.39 2.48 -7.04
N GLN A 206 -25.88 3.29 -6.09
CA GLN A 206 -25.50 3.17 -4.68
C GLN A 206 -26.43 2.18 -3.99
N GLU A 207 -25.88 1.35 -3.10
CA GLU A 207 -26.70 0.49 -2.23
C GLU A 207 -27.59 1.38 -1.35
N THR A 208 -28.87 1.06 -1.27
CA THR A 208 -29.80 1.80 -0.42
C THR A 208 -29.41 1.61 1.05
N PRO A 209 -29.56 2.65 1.90
CA PRO A 209 -29.28 2.51 3.33
C PRO A 209 -30.03 1.37 4.02
N ASP A 210 -31.21 0.99 3.51
CA ASP A 210 -32.03 -0.10 4.03
C ASP A 210 -31.42 -1.49 3.84
N ASP A 211 -30.62 -1.71 2.79
CA ASP A 211 -29.95 -3.01 2.57
C ASP A 211 -28.89 -3.32 3.66
N ASN A 212 -28.42 -2.31 4.38
CA ASN A 212 -27.38 -2.43 5.42
C ASN A 212 -27.89 -2.18 6.86
N ALA A 213 -29.12 -1.69 7.04
CA ALA A 213 -29.62 -1.25 8.34
C ALA A 213 -29.71 -2.38 9.39
N ASN A 214 -29.87 -3.63 8.97
CA ASN A 214 -30.02 -4.80 9.83
C ASN A 214 -28.82 -5.77 9.83
N VAL A 215 -27.70 -5.41 9.18
CA VAL A 215 -26.53 -6.30 9.19
C VAL A 215 -25.66 -6.01 10.42
N PRO A 216 -25.48 -6.98 11.33
CA PRO A 216 -24.63 -6.77 12.50
C PRO A 216 -23.21 -6.38 12.08
N LYS A 217 -22.64 -5.36 12.74
CA LYS A 217 -21.24 -4.99 12.53
C LYS A 217 -20.35 -6.20 12.75
N PRO A 218 -19.35 -6.44 11.90
CA PRO A 218 -18.49 -7.60 12.05
C PRO A 218 -17.75 -7.54 13.40
N SER A 219 -17.87 -8.60 14.17
CA SER A 219 -17.14 -8.73 15.44
C SER A 219 -15.69 -9.11 15.13
N TRP A 220 -14.74 -8.31 15.59
CA TRP A 220 -13.30 -8.60 15.46
C TRP A 220 -12.94 -9.97 16.04
N GLY A 221 -13.46 -10.28 17.22
CA GLY A 221 -13.24 -11.57 17.88
C GLY A 221 -13.69 -12.75 17.00
N LYS A 222 -14.83 -12.62 16.31
CA LYS A 222 -15.34 -13.67 15.42
C LYS A 222 -14.47 -13.85 14.15
N ILE A 223 -13.89 -12.77 13.64
CA ILE A 223 -12.98 -12.85 12.49
C ILE A 223 -11.68 -13.52 12.92
N VAL A 224 -11.07 -13.06 14.01
CA VAL A 224 -9.76 -13.54 14.51
C VAL A 224 -9.83 -14.99 15.02
N SER A 225 -10.98 -15.47 15.53
CA SER A 225 -11.13 -16.85 15.94
C SER A 225 -11.16 -17.86 14.79
N GLY A 226 -11.36 -17.39 13.55
CA GLY A 226 -11.49 -18.26 12.38
C GLY A 226 -10.15 -18.66 11.77
N ARG A 227 -9.96 -19.98 11.48
CA ARG A 227 -8.77 -20.52 10.80
C ARG A 227 -8.46 -19.79 9.48
N ARG A 228 -9.49 -19.38 8.73
CA ARG A 228 -9.35 -18.64 7.45
C ARG A 228 -8.67 -17.29 7.63
N PHE A 229 -8.89 -16.62 8.77
CA PHE A 229 -8.21 -15.36 9.07
C PHE A 229 -6.70 -15.58 9.25
N TRP A 230 -6.28 -16.54 10.03
CA TRP A 230 -4.89 -16.87 10.25
C TRP A 230 -4.18 -17.38 9.00
N GLY A 231 -4.93 -18.08 8.12
CA GLY A 231 -4.45 -18.47 6.79
C GLY A 231 -4.15 -17.30 5.86
N ILE A 232 -4.53 -16.06 6.22
CA ILE A 232 -4.23 -14.82 5.52
C ILE A 232 -3.28 -13.95 6.34
N ALA A 233 -3.54 -13.79 7.64
CA ALA A 233 -2.78 -12.89 8.51
C ALA A 233 -1.32 -13.32 8.69
N ILE A 234 -1.05 -14.64 8.88
CA ILE A 234 0.33 -15.13 9.01
C ILE A 234 1.11 -15.00 7.68
N PRO A 235 0.56 -15.41 6.52
CA PRO A 235 1.20 -15.12 5.24
C PRO A 235 1.45 -13.63 4.99
N ARG A 236 0.54 -12.73 5.39
CA ARG A 236 0.77 -11.28 5.32
C ARG A 236 1.93 -10.84 6.21
N PHE A 237 1.99 -11.34 7.43
CA PHE A 237 3.11 -11.09 8.35
C PHE A 237 4.45 -11.50 7.74
N LEU A 238 4.51 -12.65 7.08
CA LEU A 238 5.74 -13.18 6.48
C LEU A 238 6.10 -12.47 5.18
N SER A 239 5.14 -12.09 4.35
CA SER A 239 5.43 -11.50 3.03
C SER A 239 5.71 -9.99 3.08
N GLU A 240 5.08 -9.25 3.97
CA GLU A 240 5.24 -7.80 4.05
C GLU A 240 6.68 -7.31 4.27
N PRO A 241 7.57 -8.02 5.00
CA PRO A 241 8.98 -7.68 5.11
C PRO A 241 9.69 -7.41 3.79
N ALA A 242 9.37 -8.15 2.72
CA ALA A 242 9.96 -7.93 1.40
C ALA A 242 9.61 -6.54 0.85
N TRP A 243 8.32 -6.17 0.88
CA TRP A 243 7.86 -4.86 0.42
C TRP A 243 8.44 -3.71 1.23
N GLN A 244 8.43 -3.84 2.56
CA GLN A 244 8.97 -2.81 3.45
C GLN A 244 10.48 -2.65 3.28
N THR A 245 11.22 -3.74 3.04
CA THR A 245 12.65 -3.69 2.74
C THR A 245 12.89 -2.96 1.42
N PHE A 246 12.12 -3.24 0.39
CA PHE A 246 12.25 -2.55 -0.90
C PHE A 246 11.96 -1.05 -0.78
N ASN A 247 10.96 -0.67 -0.01
CA ASN A 247 10.59 0.72 0.19
C ASN A 247 11.64 1.52 0.97
N TYR A 248 12.24 0.94 2.01
CA TYR A 248 13.05 1.73 2.96
C TYR A 248 14.55 1.46 2.88
N TRP A 249 14.97 0.29 2.39
CA TRP A 249 16.36 -0.12 2.47
C TRP A 249 17.11 -0.14 1.14
N ILE A 250 16.42 -0.24 -0.01
CA ILE A 250 17.10 -0.28 -1.33
C ILE A 250 17.99 0.94 -1.55
N PRO A 251 17.54 2.20 -1.38
CA PRO A 251 18.40 3.35 -1.64
C PRO A 251 19.66 3.36 -0.75
N LEU A 252 19.50 3.01 0.53
CA LEU A 252 20.63 2.94 1.47
C LEU A 252 21.60 1.82 1.08
N TYR A 253 21.10 0.61 0.79
CA TYR A 253 21.90 -0.52 0.31
C TYR A 253 22.68 -0.18 -0.96
N MET A 254 22.03 0.47 -1.93
CA MET A 254 22.69 0.89 -3.18
C MET A 254 23.82 1.89 -2.94
N ALA A 255 23.64 2.80 -1.97
CA ALA A 255 24.66 3.78 -1.62
C ALA A 255 25.81 3.13 -0.82
N THR A 256 25.52 2.31 0.20
CA THR A 256 26.53 1.80 1.13
C THR A 256 27.27 0.56 0.62
N GLU A 257 26.56 -0.39 0.06
CA GLU A 257 27.11 -1.68 -0.38
C GLU A 257 27.51 -1.70 -1.86
N ARG A 258 26.81 -0.90 -2.68
CA ARG A 258 27.03 -0.87 -4.14
C ARG A 258 27.69 0.41 -4.61
N HIS A 259 28.00 1.33 -3.67
CA HIS A 259 28.72 2.59 -3.93
C HIS A 259 28.11 3.47 -5.04
N MET A 260 26.79 3.36 -5.25
CA MET A 260 26.08 4.20 -6.20
C MET A 260 25.97 5.62 -5.67
N ASN A 261 26.21 6.58 -6.56
CA ASN A 261 25.99 7.98 -6.24
C ASN A 261 24.50 8.38 -6.30
N LEU A 262 24.16 9.54 -5.74
CA LEU A 262 22.77 10.01 -5.67
C LEU A 262 22.09 10.13 -7.04
N LYS A 263 22.84 10.51 -8.11
CA LYS A 263 22.27 10.61 -9.46
C LYS A 263 21.88 9.24 -10.01
N GLU A 264 22.72 8.24 -9.78
CA GLU A 264 22.44 6.86 -10.19
C GLU A 264 21.24 6.30 -9.41
N ILE A 265 21.15 6.58 -8.09
CA ILE A 265 20.00 6.20 -7.27
C ILE A 265 18.72 6.84 -7.82
N ALA A 266 18.75 8.15 -8.14
CA ALA A 266 17.61 8.83 -8.76
C ALA A 266 17.15 8.19 -10.07
N LEU A 267 18.10 7.70 -10.86
CA LEU A 267 17.83 7.13 -12.19
C LEU A 267 17.29 5.69 -12.12
N PHE A 268 17.65 4.91 -11.11
CA PHE A 268 17.38 3.47 -11.09
C PHE A 268 16.54 2.97 -9.91
N ALA A 269 16.52 3.66 -8.75
CA ALA A 269 15.85 3.15 -7.55
C ALA A 269 14.31 3.04 -7.66
N TRP A 270 13.69 3.64 -8.64
CA TRP A 270 12.26 3.53 -8.91
C TRP A 270 11.88 2.30 -9.76
N LEU A 271 12.83 1.69 -10.47
CA LEU A 271 12.58 0.56 -11.37
C LEU A 271 11.93 -0.66 -10.67
N PRO A 272 12.35 -1.05 -9.45
CA PRO A 272 11.70 -2.15 -8.72
C PRO A 272 10.21 -1.90 -8.46
N PHE A 273 9.79 -0.64 -8.24
CA PHE A 273 8.38 -0.28 -8.04
C PHE A 273 7.57 -0.39 -9.32
N LEU A 274 8.14 0.03 -10.46
CA LEU A 274 7.51 -0.17 -11.76
C LEU A 274 7.36 -1.66 -12.09
N ALA A 275 8.39 -2.46 -11.82
CA ALA A 275 8.32 -3.91 -12.00
C ALA A 275 7.27 -4.56 -11.08
N ALA A 276 7.10 -4.03 -9.87
CA ALA A 276 6.07 -4.45 -8.93
C ALA A 276 4.65 -4.20 -9.49
N ASP A 277 4.40 -3.04 -10.10
CA ASP A 277 3.12 -2.75 -10.76
C ASP A 277 2.82 -3.72 -11.90
N VAL A 278 3.82 -4.01 -12.72
CA VAL A 278 3.71 -5.03 -13.78
C VAL A 278 3.37 -6.40 -13.16
N GLY A 279 4.02 -6.77 -12.05
CA GLY A 279 3.74 -8.01 -11.31
C GLY A 279 2.31 -8.07 -10.77
N CYS A 280 1.80 -6.97 -10.22
CA CYS A 280 0.43 -6.86 -9.74
C CYS A 280 -0.60 -7.07 -10.86
N VAL A 281 -0.41 -6.39 -11.98
CA VAL A 281 -1.30 -6.47 -13.15
C VAL A 281 -1.26 -7.88 -13.77
N LEU A 282 -0.08 -8.40 -14.06
CA LEU A 282 0.07 -9.73 -14.67
C LEU A 282 -0.40 -10.83 -13.72
N GLY A 283 -0.13 -10.71 -12.41
CA GLY A 283 -0.67 -11.62 -11.39
C GLY A 283 -2.19 -11.69 -11.41
N GLY A 284 -2.87 -10.56 -11.65
CA GLY A 284 -4.32 -10.50 -11.84
C GLY A 284 -4.81 -11.32 -13.04
N TYR A 285 -4.08 -11.33 -14.16
CA TYR A 285 -4.41 -12.12 -15.35
C TYR A 285 -4.03 -13.60 -15.21
N LEU A 286 -3.02 -13.93 -14.44
CA LEU A 286 -2.57 -15.32 -14.25
C LEU A 286 -3.65 -16.20 -13.61
N ALA A 287 -4.42 -15.68 -12.65
CA ALA A 287 -5.42 -16.49 -11.96
C ALA A 287 -6.54 -17.00 -12.88
N PRO A 288 -7.23 -16.16 -13.71
CA PRO A 288 -8.17 -16.64 -14.71
C PRO A 288 -7.52 -17.55 -15.76
N TRP A 289 -6.25 -17.29 -16.10
CA TRP A 289 -5.52 -18.16 -17.04
C TRP A 289 -5.30 -19.56 -16.47
N PHE A 290 -4.87 -19.68 -15.20
CA PHE A 290 -4.74 -20.98 -14.52
C PHE A 290 -6.08 -21.72 -14.44
N GLN A 291 -7.18 -21.01 -14.13
CA GLN A 291 -8.51 -21.62 -14.09
C GLN A 291 -8.88 -22.24 -15.45
N LYS A 292 -8.70 -21.49 -16.52
CA LYS A 292 -9.06 -21.97 -17.87
C LYS A 292 -8.10 -23.07 -18.37
N ARG A 293 -6.79 -22.94 -18.09
CA ARG A 293 -5.77 -23.84 -18.67
C ARG A 293 -5.71 -25.19 -17.97
N PHE A 294 -5.92 -25.20 -16.63
CA PHE A 294 -5.79 -26.38 -15.78
C PHE A 294 -7.11 -26.83 -15.15
N SER A 295 -8.21 -26.17 -15.45
CA SER A 295 -9.55 -26.47 -14.89
C SER A 295 -9.54 -26.54 -13.35
N VAL A 296 -8.75 -25.68 -12.70
CA VAL A 296 -8.63 -25.65 -11.24
C VAL A 296 -9.65 -24.69 -10.62
N SER A 297 -9.91 -24.88 -9.33
CA SER A 297 -10.81 -24.01 -8.56
C SER A 297 -10.28 -22.58 -8.42
N LEU A 298 -11.17 -21.65 -8.00
CA LEU A 298 -10.82 -20.25 -7.75
C LEU A 298 -9.68 -20.13 -6.73
N VAL A 299 -9.77 -20.80 -5.59
CA VAL A 299 -8.74 -20.76 -4.53
C VAL A 299 -7.42 -21.36 -5.02
N THR A 300 -7.49 -22.49 -5.71
CA THR A 300 -6.29 -23.13 -6.27
C THR A 300 -5.60 -22.22 -7.30
N SER A 301 -6.35 -21.53 -8.14
CA SER A 301 -5.76 -20.59 -9.10
C SER A 301 -5.00 -19.44 -8.42
N ARG A 302 -5.54 -18.88 -7.32
CA ARG A 302 -4.86 -17.86 -6.51
C ARG A 302 -3.58 -18.41 -5.87
N LYS A 303 -3.63 -19.64 -5.34
CA LYS A 303 -2.43 -20.32 -4.80
C LYS A 303 -1.34 -20.51 -5.86
N LEU A 304 -1.71 -20.88 -7.08
CA LEU A 304 -0.75 -21.02 -8.19
C LEU A 304 -0.10 -19.68 -8.55
N VAL A 305 -0.85 -18.58 -8.53
CA VAL A 305 -0.27 -17.23 -8.71
C VAL A 305 0.74 -16.93 -7.60
N MET A 306 0.44 -17.27 -6.35
CA MET A 306 1.39 -17.09 -5.24
C MET A 306 2.66 -17.91 -5.44
N VAL A 307 2.53 -19.18 -5.86
CA VAL A 307 3.69 -20.05 -6.16
C VAL A 307 4.54 -19.43 -7.28
N THR A 308 3.90 -18.88 -8.32
CA THR A 308 4.63 -18.17 -9.39
C THR A 308 5.45 -17.00 -8.85
N GLY A 309 4.84 -16.17 -7.98
CA GLY A 309 5.56 -15.10 -7.28
C GLY A 309 6.73 -15.62 -6.45
N CYS A 310 6.50 -16.66 -5.63
CA CYS A 310 7.55 -17.27 -4.80
C CYS A 310 8.74 -17.79 -5.60
N LEU A 311 8.50 -18.42 -6.74
CA LEU A 311 9.59 -18.90 -7.61
C LEU A 311 10.46 -17.74 -8.12
N CYS A 312 9.84 -16.60 -8.44
CA CYS A 312 10.57 -15.41 -8.83
C CYS A 312 11.35 -14.75 -7.66
N MET A 313 10.99 -15.02 -6.38
CA MET A 313 11.74 -14.51 -5.22
C MET A 313 13.14 -15.12 -5.07
N ILE A 314 13.50 -16.13 -5.86
CA ILE A 314 14.87 -16.59 -6.00
C ILE A 314 15.76 -15.45 -6.52
N GLY A 315 15.24 -14.55 -7.38
CA GLY A 315 15.98 -13.38 -7.86
C GLY A 315 16.56 -12.53 -6.73
N PRO A 316 15.76 -11.96 -5.84
CA PRO A 316 16.25 -11.22 -4.68
C PRO A 316 17.20 -12.00 -3.77
N ALA A 317 16.99 -13.31 -3.60
CA ALA A 317 17.91 -14.15 -2.83
C ALA A 317 19.31 -14.19 -3.43
N CYS A 318 19.45 -13.98 -4.75
CA CYS A 318 20.72 -13.94 -5.47
C CYS A 318 21.38 -12.56 -5.53
N ILE A 319 20.82 -11.52 -4.88
CA ILE A 319 21.38 -10.15 -4.92
C ILE A 319 22.80 -10.12 -4.38
N GLY A 320 23.11 -10.96 -3.39
CA GLY A 320 24.46 -11.10 -2.84
C GLY A 320 25.51 -11.59 -3.85
N LEU A 321 25.10 -12.29 -4.88
CA LEU A 321 25.97 -12.80 -5.94
C LEU A 321 26.16 -11.79 -7.09
N ALA A 322 25.44 -10.68 -7.07
CA ALA A 322 25.54 -9.66 -8.09
C ALA A 322 26.89 -8.95 -8.03
N THR A 323 27.62 -8.94 -9.14
CA THR A 323 28.92 -8.28 -9.25
C THR A 323 28.79 -6.79 -9.59
N SER A 324 27.68 -6.40 -10.24
CA SER A 324 27.40 -5.03 -10.67
C SER A 324 26.19 -4.44 -9.91
N PRO A 325 26.21 -3.13 -9.60
CA PRO A 325 25.04 -2.44 -9.05
C PRO A 325 23.78 -2.60 -9.94
N TYR A 326 23.94 -2.57 -11.24
CA TYR A 326 22.84 -2.70 -12.20
C TYR A 326 22.22 -4.11 -12.20
N THR A 327 23.05 -5.14 -12.01
CA THR A 327 22.55 -6.52 -11.81
C THR A 327 21.76 -6.63 -10.51
N ALA A 328 22.19 -5.98 -9.43
CA ALA A 328 21.46 -5.94 -8.17
C ALA A 328 20.10 -5.25 -8.36
N ILE A 329 20.04 -4.13 -9.09
CA ILE A 329 18.76 -3.45 -9.42
C ILE A 329 17.84 -4.36 -10.23
N ALA A 330 18.37 -5.05 -11.25
CA ALA A 330 17.59 -6.00 -12.05
C ALA A 330 16.99 -7.12 -11.17
N LEU A 331 17.76 -7.64 -10.21
CA LEU A 331 17.27 -8.64 -9.25
C LEU A 331 16.24 -8.06 -8.28
N PHE A 332 16.37 -6.80 -7.87
CA PHE A 332 15.31 -6.10 -7.13
C PHE A 332 14.05 -5.88 -7.97
N CYS A 333 14.16 -5.63 -9.28
CA CYS A 333 13.01 -5.57 -10.18
C CYS A 333 12.28 -6.92 -10.23
N VAL A 334 13.03 -8.02 -10.34
CA VAL A 334 12.45 -9.37 -10.25
C VAL A 334 11.75 -9.56 -8.90
N GLY A 335 12.34 -9.09 -7.80
CA GLY A 335 11.76 -9.14 -6.46
C GLY A 335 10.48 -8.32 -6.31
N GLY A 336 10.46 -7.10 -6.84
CA GLY A 336 9.26 -6.25 -6.84
C GLY A 336 8.12 -6.90 -7.60
N PHE A 337 8.39 -7.38 -8.81
CA PHE A 337 7.44 -8.15 -9.62
C PHE A 337 6.90 -9.37 -8.86
N ALA A 338 7.79 -10.18 -8.30
CA ALA A 338 7.49 -11.40 -7.58
C ALA A 338 6.59 -11.14 -6.37
N HIS A 339 7.01 -10.21 -5.51
CA HIS A 339 6.28 -9.87 -4.30
C HIS A 339 4.88 -9.32 -4.60
N GLN A 340 4.73 -8.42 -5.56
CA GLN A 340 3.41 -7.85 -5.88
C GLN A 340 2.48 -8.84 -6.58
N THR A 341 3.03 -9.78 -7.36
CA THR A 341 2.26 -10.92 -7.88
C THR A 341 1.68 -11.76 -6.74
N LEU A 342 2.48 -12.09 -5.73
CA LEU A 342 2.07 -12.84 -4.53
C LEU A 342 1.08 -12.04 -3.69
N SER A 343 1.41 -10.80 -3.38
CA SER A 343 0.61 -9.91 -2.52
C SER A 343 -0.78 -9.66 -3.12
N GLY A 344 -0.87 -9.41 -4.43
CA GLY A 344 -2.12 -9.25 -5.16
C GLY A 344 -3.02 -10.49 -5.06
N ALA A 345 -2.45 -11.68 -5.19
CA ALA A 345 -3.18 -12.94 -5.01
C ALA A 345 -3.69 -13.10 -3.57
N LEU A 346 -2.90 -12.71 -2.57
CA LEU A 346 -3.28 -12.79 -1.16
C LEU A 346 -4.40 -11.81 -0.80
N TYR A 347 -4.41 -10.60 -1.35
CA TYR A 347 -5.52 -9.64 -1.19
C TYR A 347 -6.81 -10.17 -1.83
N THR A 348 -6.72 -10.75 -3.03
CA THR A 348 -7.89 -11.32 -3.70
C THR A 348 -8.43 -12.54 -2.96
N LEU A 349 -7.57 -13.41 -2.41
CA LEU A 349 -7.98 -14.50 -1.53
C LEU A 349 -8.74 -13.99 -0.30
N THR A 350 -8.31 -12.88 0.29
CA THR A 350 -9.03 -12.28 1.42
C THR A 350 -10.46 -11.91 1.01
N SER A 351 -10.63 -11.30 -0.15
CA SER A 351 -11.96 -10.95 -0.68
C SER A 351 -12.81 -12.18 -1.02
N ASP A 352 -12.19 -13.27 -1.46
CA ASP A 352 -12.89 -14.52 -1.79
C ASP A 352 -13.34 -15.29 -0.52
N MET A 353 -12.61 -15.14 0.61
CA MET A 353 -12.84 -15.86 1.86
C MET A 353 -13.83 -15.17 2.80
N PHE A 354 -13.96 -13.84 2.74
CA PHE A 354 -14.79 -13.05 3.64
C PHE A 354 -15.95 -12.40 2.89
N GLY A 355 -17.12 -12.34 3.54
CA GLY A 355 -18.31 -11.70 2.97
C GLY A 355 -18.14 -10.17 2.88
N LYS A 356 -18.99 -9.52 2.08
CA LYS A 356 -18.95 -8.06 1.83
C LYS A 356 -18.85 -7.20 3.10
N HIS A 357 -19.51 -7.61 4.20
CA HIS A 357 -19.54 -6.88 5.46
C HIS A 357 -18.33 -7.18 6.38
N GLU A 358 -17.57 -8.25 6.11
CA GLU A 358 -16.45 -8.71 6.93
C GLU A 358 -15.10 -8.41 6.26
N VAL A 359 -15.05 -8.29 4.92
CA VAL A 359 -13.81 -8.20 4.15
C VAL A 359 -12.98 -6.97 4.53
N GLY A 360 -13.59 -5.82 4.72
CA GLY A 360 -12.86 -4.60 5.11
C GLY A 360 -12.13 -4.75 6.44
N THR A 361 -12.82 -5.32 7.45
CA THR A 361 -12.22 -5.59 8.76
C THR A 361 -11.13 -6.66 8.67
N ALA A 362 -11.37 -7.72 7.90
CA ALA A 362 -10.38 -8.79 7.69
C ALA A 362 -9.11 -8.29 6.99
N VAL A 363 -9.25 -7.47 5.95
CA VAL A 363 -8.13 -6.81 5.25
C VAL A 363 -7.37 -5.87 6.19
N GLY A 364 -8.09 -5.07 6.99
CA GLY A 364 -7.46 -4.16 7.96
C GLY A 364 -6.65 -4.90 9.03
N LEU A 365 -7.21 -5.94 9.63
CA LEU A 365 -6.52 -6.75 10.64
C LEU A 365 -5.34 -7.53 10.04
N ALA A 366 -5.49 -8.09 8.83
CA ALA A 366 -4.40 -8.74 8.12
C ALA A 366 -3.30 -7.73 7.73
N GLY A 367 -3.68 -6.50 7.36
CA GLY A 367 -2.75 -5.41 7.11
C GLY A 367 -1.92 -5.02 8.34
N MET A 368 -2.54 -4.96 9.52
CA MET A 368 -1.82 -4.76 10.80
C MET A 368 -0.79 -5.86 11.03
N SER A 369 -1.14 -7.13 10.76
CA SER A 369 -0.22 -8.27 10.86
C SER A 369 0.97 -8.09 9.90
N GLY A 370 0.74 -7.66 8.66
CA GLY A 370 1.79 -7.36 7.69
C GLY A 370 2.74 -6.25 8.16
N TYR A 371 2.20 -5.11 8.57
CA TYR A 371 3.02 -4.00 9.09
C TYR A 371 3.85 -4.41 10.32
N MET A 372 3.30 -5.27 11.18
CA MET A 372 4.05 -5.83 12.31
C MET A 372 5.25 -6.67 11.83
N GLY A 373 5.04 -7.53 10.82
CA GLY A 373 6.12 -8.30 10.19
C GLY A 373 7.19 -7.41 9.59
N GLY A 374 6.80 -6.41 8.81
CA GLY A 374 7.69 -5.42 8.21
C GLY A 374 8.48 -4.62 9.26
N MET A 375 7.83 -4.19 10.34
CA MET A 375 8.47 -3.49 11.46
C MET A 375 9.54 -4.34 12.13
N LEU A 376 9.21 -5.57 12.50
CA LEU A 376 10.15 -6.48 13.16
C LEU A 376 11.34 -6.81 12.25
N PHE A 377 11.08 -7.00 10.96
CA PHE A 377 12.15 -7.24 10.00
C PHE A 377 13.01 -6.00 9.76
N SER A 378 12.45 -4.79 9.74
CA SER A 378 13.24 -3.55 9.65
C SER A 378 14.17 -3.37 10.86
N LEU A 379 13.71 -3.75 12.07
CA LEU A 379 14.58 -3.79 13.25
C LEU A 379 15.69 -4.83 13.09
N ALA A 380 15.38 -6.01 12.57
CA ALA A 380 16.35 -7.05 12.28
C ALA A 380 17.38 -6.57 11.24
N VAL A 381 16.97 -5.93 10.14
CA VAL A 381 17.90 -5.35 9.16
C VAL A 381 18.80 -4.30 9.81
N GLY A 382 18.22 -3.38 10.60
CA GLY A 382 18.98 -2.33 11.28
C GLY A 382 20.07 -2.87 12.22
N THR A 383 19.81 -4.00 12.89
CA THR A 383 20.76 -4.60 13.86
C THR A 383 21.74 -5.58 13.22
N LEU A 384 21.29 -6.36 12.25
CA LEU A 384 22.07 -7.46 11.67
C LEU A 384 22.85 -7.09 10.41
N ALA A 385 22.40 -6.08 9.65
CA ALA A 385 23.07 -5.73 8.40
C ALA A 385 24.55 -5.36 8.57
N THR A 386 24.94 -4.78 9.72
CA THR A 386 26.32 -4.43 10.01
C THR A 386 27.18 -5.62 10.49
N THR A 387 26.56 -6.71 10.94
CA THR A 387 27.26 -7.90 11.47
C THR A 387 27.33 -9.03 10.48
N ILE A 388 26.22 -9.35 9.80
CA ILE A 388 26.13 -10.47 8.84
C ILE A 388 25.97 -9.99 7.40
N GLY A 389 25.88 -8.66 7.16
CA GLY A 389 25.61 -8.08 5.85
C GLY A 389 24.15 -8.18 5.42
N TYR A 390 23.83 -7.60 4.27
CA TYR A 390 22.46 -7.60 3.72
C TYR A 390 22.08 -8.92 3.02
N ASN A 391 23.05 -9.70 2.54
CA ASN A 391 22.78 -10.88 1.73
C ASN A 391 21.96 -11.95 2.44
N PRO A 392 22.26 -12.37 3.69
CA PRO A 392 21.41 -13.31 4.40
C PRO A 392 19.99 -12.79 4.65
N LEU A 393 19.84 -11.47 4.79
CA LEU A 393 18.54 -10.83 4.98
C LEU A 393 17.69 -10.89 3.71
N PHE A 394 18.27 -10.71 2.52
CA PHE A 394 17.55 -10.89 1.26
C PHE A 394 17.14 -12.35 1.03
N VAL A 395 18.00 -13.30 1.40
CA VAL A 395 17.64 -14.74 1.37
C VAL A 395 16.47 -15.01 2.33
N ALA A 396 16.45 -14.42 3.53
CA ALA A 396 15.36 -14.56 4.48
C ALA A 396 14.02 -14.07 3.91
N LEU A 397 14.00 -12.98 3.12
CA LEU A 397 12.78 -12.49 2.46
C LEU A 397 12.21 -13.53 1.49
N ALA A 398 13.06 -14.17 0.69
CA ALA A 398 12.62 -15.23 -0.22
C ALA A 398 12.06 -16.44 0.56
N VAL A 399 12.72 -16.84 1.65
CA VAL A 399 12.25 -17.91 2.53
C VAL A 399 10.89 -17.56 3.15
N PHE A 400 10.69 -16.33 3.59
CA PHE A 400 9.43 -15.89 4.17
C PHE A 400 8.27 -15.92 3.17
N ASP A 401 8.49 -15.50 1.93
CA ASP A 401 7.48 -15.56 0.88
C ASP A 401 7.15 -17.02 0.49
N ILE A 402 8.15 -17.91 0.47
CA ILE A 402 7.92 -19.35 0.26
C ILE A 402 7.09 -19.93 1.41
N LEU A 403 7.44 -19.63 2.67
CA LEU A 403 6.68 -20.06 3.83
C LEU A 403 5.24 -19.51 3.80
N ALA A 404 5.06 -18.25 3.39
CA ALA A 404 3.74 -17.66 3.22
C ALA A 404 2.89 -18.44 2.21
N ALA A 405 3.46 -18.83 1.07
CA ALA A 405 2.76 -19.64 0.07
C ALA A 405 2.42 -21.04 0.60
N ILE A 406 3.32 -21.72 1.31
CA ILE A 406 3.09 -23.02 1.94
C ILE A 406 1.93 -22.93 2.93
N LEU A 407 1.91 -21.89 3.79
CA LEU A 407 0.85 -21.68 4.77
C LEU A 407 -0.51 -21.44 4.10
N VAL A 408 -0.58 -20.63 3.06
CA VAL A 408 -1.81 -20.45 2.29
C VAL A 408 -2.26 -21.77 1.69
N TRP A 409 -1.32 -22.57 1.18
CA TRP A 409 -1.64 -23.86 0.56
C TRP A 409 -2.23 -24.85 1.56
N THR A 410 -1.71 -24.90 2.76
CA THR A 410 -2.13 -25.85 3.82
C THR A 410 -3.33 -25.38 4.64
N MET A 411 -3.48 -24.08 4.84
CA MET A 411 -4.52 -23.53 5.72
C MET A 411 -5.83 -23.18 5.02
N LEU A 412 -5.78 -22.77 3.73
CA LEU A 412 -6.95 -22.34 2.98
C LEU A 412 -7.38 -23.40 1.96
N ASN A 413 -8.69 -23.57 1.77
CA ASN A 413 -9.27 -24.48 0.78
C ASN A 413 -10.61 -23.96 0.24
N ASP A 414 -11.12 -24.57 -0.83
CA ASP A 414 -12.34 -24.16 -1.51
C ASP A 414 -13.59 -24.26 -0.63
N LYS A 415 -13.60 -25.17 0.37
CA LYS A 415 -14.72 -25.32 1.31
C LYS A 415 -14.92 -24.10 2.21
N GLN A 416 -13.92 -23.22 2.30
CA GLN A 416 -13.94 -22.01 3.12
C GLN A 416 -14.47 -20.80 2.34
N VAL A 417 -14.57 -20.88 1.01
CA VAL A 417 -15.21 -19.85 0.17
C VAL A 417 -16.70 -19.87 0.45
N ARG A 418 -17.29 -18.71 0.74
CA ARG A 418 -18.76 -18.61 0.85
C ARG A 418 -19.39 -18.75 -0.53
N PRO A 419 -20.35 -19.69 -0.73
CA PRO A 419 -21.10 -19.75 -1.99
C PRO A 419 -21.86 -18.45 -2.20
N VAL A 420 -21.86 -17.94 -3.43
CA VAL A 420 -22.62 -16.75 -3.86
C VAL A 420 -24.14 -16.91 -3.60
N SER A 421 -24.64 -18.13 -3.48
CA SER A 421 -26.05 -18.49 -3.22
C SER A 421 -26.56 -18.21 -1.80
N MET A 422 -25.70 -17.83 -0.85
CA MET A 422 -26.13 -17.46 0.51
C MET A 422 -26.25 -15.92 0.70
N GLN A 423 -26.45 -15.16 -0.35
CA GLN A 423 -26.87 -13.76 -0.22
C GLN A 423 -28.40 -13.74 0.06
N PRO A 424 -28.87 -13.14 1.17
CA PRO A 424 -30.29 -12.93 1.37
C PRO A 424 -30.80 -12.02 0.24
N GLY A 425 -31.58 -12.55 -0.68
CA GLY A 425 -32.18 -11.80 -1.80
C GLY A 425 -32.00 -12.42 -3.19
N GLY A 426 -31.21 -13.48 -3.36
CA GLY A 426 -31.08 -14.17 -4.65
C GLY A 426 -32.20 -15.20 -4.84
N THR A 427 -33.31 -14.84 -5.44
CA THR A 427 -34.31 -15.80 -5.94
C THR A 427 -33.61 -16.76 -6.90
N ALA A 428 -33.61 -18.03 -6.57
CA ALA A 428 -33.21 -19.11 -7.45
C ALA A 428 -34.05 -19.04 -8.74
N ARG A 429 -33.45 -18.58 -9.85
CA ARG A 429 -34.03 -18.90 -11.17
C ARG A 429 -33.76 -20.39 -11.40
N SER A 430 -34.79 -21.19 -11.17
CA SER A 430 -34.93 -22.54 -11.67
C SER A 430 -34.75 -22.50 -13.19
N THR A 431 -33.65 -23.02 -13.69
CA THR A 431 -33.56 -23.51 -15.07
C THR A 431 -34.04 -24.95 -15.09
N ALA A 432 -35.36 -25.12 -15.24
CA ALA A 432 -35.95 -26.33 -15.79
C ALA A 432 -36.46 -25.95 -17.17
N ALA A 433 -35.82 -26.45 -18.22
CA ALA A 433 -36.28 -26.96 -19.49
C ALA A 433 -35.08 -27.14 -20.42
#